data_9cc118862fbd203633ef6953450c9db2
#
_entry.id   9cc118862fbd203633ef6953450c9db2
#
_cell.length_a   1.000
_cell.length_b   1.000
_cell.length_c   1.000
_cell.angle_alpha   90.00
_cell.angle_beta   90.00
_cell.angle_gamma   90.00
#
_symmetry.space_group_name_H-M   'P 1'
#
loop_
_entity.id
_entity.type
_entity.pdbx_description
1 polymer ?
#
loop_
_entity_poly.entity_id
_entity_poly.type
_entity_poly.pdbx_seq_one_letter_code
_entity_poly.pdbx_strand_id
1 'polypeptide(L)'
;RQITDSHGVHTLEQKPMRIVSTSVTLTGSLLAIDAPVIASGATTPNNRVADAQGFLRQWGDVAKARNVTRLYIGEPSAEAVAAQMPDLILISATGGDSALALYDQLSAIAPTLIINYDDKSWQALLTQLGGITGQEKQATARIAEFDKQLATVKQQMKLPPQPVSALVYTAAAHSANLWTSESAQGQFLSQLGFTLATLPEG
;
A
#
# COMPACT_ATOMS: atom_id res chain seq x y z
N ARG A 1 11.37 16.88 -9.44
CA ARG A 1 10.14 16.16 -9.90
C ARG A 1 8.91 16.75 -9.25
N GLN A 2 7.83 16.85 -10.02
CA GLN A 2 6.54 17.32 -9.54
C GLN A 2 5.59 16.14 -9.40
N ILE A 3 4.86 16.10 -8.28
CA ILE A 3 3.92 15.03 -7.96
C ILE A 3 2.62 15.68 -7.52
N THR A 4 1.51 15.23 -8.10
CA THR A 4 0.18 15.73 -7.77
C THR A 4 -0.56 14.71 -6.90
N ASP A 5 -1.13 15.17 -5.81
CA ASP A 5 -2.03 14.41 -4.95
C ASP A 5 -3.34 15.18 -4.66
N SER A 6 -4.15 14.69 -3.75
CA SER A 6 -5.42 15.33 -3.39
C SER A 6 -5.27 16.72 -2.74
N HIS A 7 -4.08 17.10 -2.29
CA HIS A 7 -3.76 18.39 -1.67
C HIS A 7 -3.00 19.34 -2.61
N GLY A 8 -2.73 18.92 -3.84
CA GLY A 8 -2.12 19.78 -4.86
C GLY A 8 -0.83 19.23 -5.46
N VAL A 9 -0.01 20.12 -5.98
CA VAL A 9 1.25 19.79 -6.62
C VAL A 9 2.39 19.95 -5.63
N HIS A 10 3.18 18.89 -5.46
CA HIS A 10 4.37 18.87 -4.62
C HIS A 10 5.63 18.80 -5.49
N THR A 11 6.63 19.59 -5.18
CA THR A 11 7.92 19.58 -5.87
C THR A 11 8.95 18.88 -5.00
N LEU A 12 9.52 17.77 -5.50
CA LEU A 12 10.67 17.10 -4.90
C LEU A 12 11.93 17.51 -5.66
N GLU A 13 12.80 18.26 -5.01
CA GLU A 13 14.02 18.76 -5.62
C GLU A 13 15.04 17.64 -5.86
N GLN A 14 15.06 16.65 -4.98
CA GLN A 14 15.99 15.53 -5.02
C GLN A 14 15.23 14.20 -4.92
N LYS A 15 15.92 13.11 -5.29
CA LYS A 15 15.45 11.76 -5.03
C LYS A 15 15.38 11.53 -3.52
N PRO A 16 14.23 11.10 -2.96
CA PRO A 16 14.12 10.82 -1.54
C PRO A 16 15.08 9.71 -1.11
N MET A 17 15.77 9.90 0.01
CA MET A 17 16.70 8.93 0.59
C MET A 17 16.27 8.45 1.98
N ARG A 18 15.35 9.17 2.64
CA ARG A 18 14.84 8.85 3.96
C ARG A 18 13.32 8.94 3.96
N ILE A 19 12.68 7.84 3.57
CA ILE A 19 11.22 7.78 3.43
C ILE A 19 10.61 7.20 4.70
N VAL A 20 9.63 7.90 5.24
CA VAL A 20 8.75 7.40 6.30
C VAL A 20 7.39 7.06 5.68
N SER A 21 6.93 5.83 5.89
CA SER A 21 5.58 5.39 5.55
C SER A 21 4.75 5.25 6.82
N THR A 22 3.68 6.02 6.94
CA THR A 22 2.77 5.89 8.07
C THR A 22 1.77 4.75 7.89
N SER A 23 1.63 4.26 6.67
CA SER A 23 0.73 3.16 6.33
C SER A 23 1.47 1.84 6.26
N VAL A 24 1.07 0.90 7.10
CA VAL A 24 1.60 -0.47 7.06
C VAL A 24 1.34 -1.16 5.72
N THR A 25 0.29 -0.78 5.02
CA THR A 25 -0.05 -1.29 3.69
C THR A 25 0.88 -0.74 2.61
N LEU A 26 1.13 0.57 2.60
CA LEU A 26 2.04 1.20 1.63
C LEU A 26 3.49 0.75 1.79
N THR A 27 3.91 0.47 3.01
CA THR A 27 5.30 0.05 3.30
C THR A 27 5.69 -1.20 2.52
N GLY A 28 4.81 -2.18 2.41
CA GLY A 28 5.06 -3.39 1.63
C GLY A 28 5.35 -3.10 0.16
N SER A 29 4.57 -2.23 -0.45
CA SER A 29 4.76 -1.81 -1.85
C SER A 29 6.06 -1.03 -2.05
N LEU A 30 6.41 -0.16 -1.11
CA LEU A 30 7.68 0.59 -1.14
C LEU A 30 8.89 -0.34 -1.02
N LEU A 31 8.85 -1.33 -0.14
CA LEU A 31 9.91 -2.32 -0.01
C LEU A 31 10.04 -3.20 -1.25
N ALA A 32 8.93 -3.52 -1.91
CA ALA A 32 8.93 -4.32 -3.14
C ALA A 32 9.70 -3.65 -4.29
N ILE A 33 9.78 -2.32 -4.32
CA ILE A 33 10.52 -1.54 -5.31
C ILE A 33 11.87 -1.01 -4.80
N ASP A 34 12.36 -1.56 -3.70
CA ASP A 34 13.62 -1.16 -3.07
C ASP A 34 13.70 0.34 -2.70
N ALA A 35 12.58 0.97 -2.40
CA ALA A 35 12.56 2.35 -1.94
C ALA A 35 13.24 2.49 -0.56
N PRO A 36 13.95 3.60 -0.29
CA PRO A 36 14.71 3.78 0.94
C PRO A 36 13.82 4.13 2.14
N VAL A 37 12.96 3.19 2.53
CA VAL A 37 12.10 3.30 3.71
C VAL A 37 12.92 3.08 4.97
N ILE A 38 12.96 4.09 5.85
CA ILE A 38 13.70 4.01 7.11
C ILE A 38 12.82 3.68 8.30
N ALA A 39 11.53 3.98 8.21
CA ALA A 39 10.58 3.75 9.29
C ALA A 39 9.16 3.56 8.76
N SER A 40 8.36 2.83 9.50
CA SER A 40 6.98 2.51 9.17
C SER A 40 6.07 2.49 10.38
N GLY A 41 4.83 2.90 10.20
CA GLY A 41 3.75 2.58 11.12
C GLY A 41 3.56 1.07 11.21
N ALA A 42 2.98 0.61 12.31
CA ALA A 42 2.73 -0.80 12.58
C ALA A 42 1.30 -1.03 13.08
N THR A 43 0.82 -2.24 12.93
CA THR A 43 -0.44 -2.71 13.52
C THR A 43 -0.19 -3.53 14.78
N THR A 44 -1.24 -4.02 15.41
CA THR A 44 -1.12 -4.89 16.60
C THR A 44 -0.25 -6.10 16.31
N PRO A 45 0.82 -6.33 17.10
CA PRO A 45 1.76 -7.42 16.86
C PRO A 45 1.17 -8.80 17.13
N ASN A 46 1.86 -9.82 16.61
CA ASN A 46 1.62 -11.23 16.93
C ASN A 46 0.19 -11.71 16.64
N ASN A 47 -0.38 -11.29 15.52
CA ASN A 47 -1.67 -11.79 15.06
C ASN A 47 -1.53 -12.58 13.73
N ARG A 48 -2.66 -12.93 13.12
CA ARG A 48 -2.66 -13.74 11.88
C ARG A 48 -1.95 -13.06 10.71
N VAL A 49 -1.92 -11.74 10.66
CA VAL A 49 -1.37 -10.94 9.55
C VAL A 49 -0.10 -10.19 9.93
N ALA A 50 0.19 -10.01 11.21
CA ALA A 50 1.32 -9.23 11.69
C ALA A 50 2.32 -10.05 12.50
N ASP A 51 3.60 -9.69 12.37
CA ASP A 51 4.72 -10.30 13.09
C ASP A 51 4.89 -9.73 14.52
N ALA A 52 5.98 -10.06 15.18
CA ALA A 52 6.29 -9.58 16.53
C ALA A 52 6.53 -8.07 16.63
N GLN A 53 6.83 -7.40 15.51
CA GLN A 53 6.98 -5.94 15.46
C GLN A 53 5.68 -5.21 15.11
N GLY A 54 4.65 -5.93 14.66
CA GLY A 54 3.43 -5.36 14.13
C GLY A 54 3.52 -5.01 12.64
N PHE A 55 4.52 -5.50 11.95
CA PHE A 55 4.62 -5.43 10.49
C PHE A 55 3.89 -6.59 9.85
N LEU A 56 3.36 -6.37 8.66
CA LEU A 56 2.67 -7.44 7.93
C LEU A 56 3.65 -8.57 7.60
N ARG A 57 3.24 -9.81 7.83
CA ARG A 57 4.09 -11.00 7.61
C ARG A 57 4.59 -11.13 6.18
N GLN A 58 3.88 -10.54 5.22
CA GLN A 58 4.26 -10.53 3.82
C GLN A 58 5.61 -9.85 3.55
N TRP A 59 5.97 -8.84 4.35
CA TRP A 59 7.18 -8.05 4.15
C TRP A 59 7.98 -7.80 5.44
N GLY A 60 7.55 -8.32 6.58
CA GLY A 60 8.19 -8.09 7.88
C GLY A 60 9.66 -8.53 7.91
N ASP A 61 10.00 -9.65 7.27
CA ASP A 61 11.37 -10.13 7.18
C ASP A 61 12.26 -9.19 6.37
N VAL A 62 11.74 -8.63 5.28
CA VAL A 62 12.44 -7.65 4.46
C VAL A 62 12.69 -6.36 5.26
N ALA A 63 11.69 -5.89 5.99
CA ALA A 63 11.80 -4.72 6.86
C ALA A 63 12.88 -4.93 7.93
N LYS A 64 12.91 -6.09 8.55
CA LYS A 64 13.94 -6.46 9.55
C LYS A 64 15.33 -6.48 8.92
N ALA A 65 15.49 -7.07 7.74
CA ALA A 65 16.76 -7.11 7.02
C ALA A 65 17.28 -5.72 6.64
N ARG A 66 16.38 -4.78 6.40
CA ARG A 66 16.70 -3.38 6.04
C ARG A 66 16.69 -2.43 7.23
N ASN A 67 16.52 -2.92 8.45
CA ASN A 67 16.47 -2.13 9.68
C ASN A 67 15.40 -1.05 9.66
N VAL A 68 14.21 -1.34 9.13
CA VAL A 68 13.08 -0.43 9.17
C VAL A 68 12.61 -0.26 10.61
N THR A 69 12.57 0.97 11.09
CA THR A 69 12.17 1.31 12.45
C THR A 69 10.64 1.30 12.56
N ARG A 70 10.13 0.70 13.64
CA ARG A 70 8.72 0.83 13.99
C ARG A 70 8.48 2.18 14.65
N LEU A 71 7.58 2.98 14.05
CA LEU A 71 7.22 4.32 14.55
C LEU A 71 6.26 4.27 15.73
N TYR A 72 5.17 3.54 15.55
CA TYR A 72 4.07 3.42 16.51
C TYR A 72 3.24 2.17 16.20
N ILE A 73 2.36 1.80 17.11
CA ILE A 73 1.40 0.71 16.93
C ILE A 73 0.00 1.29 16.90
N GLY A 74 -0.70 1.13 15.77
CA GLY A 74 -2.07 1.59 15.59
C GLY A 74 -2.18 3.10 15.39
N GLU A 75 -2.21 3.88 16.45
CA GLU A 75 -2.40 5.33 16.37
C GLU A 75 -1.17 6.05 15.80
N PRO A 76 -1.35 6.88 14.75
CA PRO A 76 -0.26 7.68 14.19
C PRO A 76 0.29 8.70 15.19
N SER A 77 1.61 8.90 15.17
CA SER A 77 2.32 9.88 15.99
C SER A 77 3.24 10.75 15.13
N ALA A 78 2.95 12.04 15.05
CA ALA A 78 3.80 12.99 14.33
C ALA A 78 5.16 13.14 15.00
N GLU A 79 5.26 13.03 16.31
CA GLU A 79 6.53 13.11 17.05
C GLU A 79 7.46 11.95 16.68
N ALA A 80 6.92 10.73 16.57
CA ALA A 80 7.69 9.56 16.16
C ALA A 80 8.23 9.71 14.73
N VAL A 81 7.44 10.30 13.85
CA VAL A 81 7.86 10.61 12.47
C VAL A 81 8.97 11.66 12.46
N ALA A 82 8.82 12.76 13.22
CA ALA A 82 9.80 13.83 13.30
C ALA A 82 11.16 13.34 13.81
N ALA A 83 11.17 12.41 14.76
CA ALA A 83 12.38 11.81 15.32
C ALA A 83 13.24 11.09 14.29
N GLN A 84 12.65 10.63 13.19
CA GLN A 84 13.35 9.95 12.11
C GLN A 84 14.03 10.89 11.12
N MET A 85 13.77 12.20 11.18
CA MET A 85 14.27 13.21 10.24
C MET A 85 14.07 12.78 8.77
N PRO A 86 12.83 12.53 8.33
CA PRO A 86 12.55 12.08 6.97
C PRO A 86 12.75 13.20 5.97
N ASP A 87 13.03 12.85 4.72
CA ASP A 87 12.99 13.78 3.58
C ASP A 87 11.72 13.60 2.73
N LEU A 88 10.95 12.55 2.98
CA LEU A 88 9.64 12.31 2.38
C LEU A 88 8.76 11.50 3.34
N ILE A 89 7.52 11.91 3.49
CA ILE A 89 6.50 11.20 4.25
C ILE A 89 5.39 10.76 3.29
N LEU A 90 5.02 9.48 3.35
CA LEU A 90 3.90 8.95 2.60
C LEU A 90 2.80 8.53 3.57
N ILE A 91 1.59 9.01 3.31
CA ILE A 91 0.39 8.67 4.07
C ILE A 91 -0.66 8.05 3.17
N SER A 92 -1.50 7.20 3.74
CA SER A 92 -2.65 6.63 3.03
C SER A 92 -3.85 7.58 3.10
N ALA A 93 -4.55 7.73 1.98
CA ALA A 93 -5.81 8.49 1.93
C ALA A 93 -6.94 7.78 2.67
N THR A 94 -6.94 6.45 2.71
CA THR A 94 -8.01 5.60 3.22
C THR A 94 -7.45 4.43 4.01
N GLY A 95 -8.34 3.65 4.61
CA GLY A 95 -7.99 2.46 5.36
C GLY A 95 -7.79 2.71 6.86
N GLY A 96 -7.70 1.63 7.62
CA GLY A 96 -7.52 1.69 9.07
C GLY A 96 -6.14 2.18 9.52
N ASP A 97 -5.19 2.27 8.59
CA ASP A 97 -3.82 2.75 8.79
C ASP A 97 -3.60 4.17 8.25
N SER A 98 -4.68 4.90 7.94
CA SER A 98 -4.61 6.27 7.46
C SER A 98 -4.15 7.25 8.56
N ALA A 99 -3.18 8.10 8.21
CA ALA A 99 -2.72 9.20 9.07
C ALA A 99 -3.16 10.57 8.53
N LEU A 100 -4.23 10.61 7.74
CA LEU A 100 -4.69 11.82 7.07
C LEU A 100 -5.03 12.96 8.05
N ALA A 101 -5.51 12.64 9.24
CA ALA A 101 -5.79 13.61 10.30
C ALA A 101 -4.54 14.36 10.79
N LEU A 102 -3.34 13.81 10.58
CA LEU A 102 -2.07 14.43 10.96
C LEU A 102 -1.38 15.15 9.78
N TYR A 103 -2.05 15.28 8.64
CA TYR A 103 -1.42 15.83 7.42
C TYR A 103 -0.71 17.16 7.65
N ASP A 104 -1.36 18.12 8.32
CA ASP A 104 -0.78 19.44 8.57
C ASP A 104 0.47 19.36 9.44
N GLN A 105 0.45 18.51 10.47
CA GLN A 105 1.61 18.30 11.35
C GLN A 105 2.76 17.62 10.60
N LEU A 106 2.46 16.62 9.79
CA LEU A 106 3.48 15.90 9.01
C LEU A 106 4.08 16.78 7.92
N SER A 107 3.27 17.59 7.26
CA SER A 107 3.73 18.54 6.22
C SER A 107 4.69 19.59 6.77
N ALA A 108 4.58 19.93 8.04
CA ALA A 108 5.53 20.82 8.72
C ALA A 108 6.90 20.18 8.96
N ILE A 109 6.99 18.85 8.97
CA ILE A 109 8.21 18.08 9.18
C ILE A 109 8.99 17.88 7.87
N ALA A 110 8.27 17.42 6.83
CA ALA A 110 8.86 17.10 5.52
C ALA A 110 7.75 17.09 4.45
N PRO A 111 8.11 17.08 3.16
CA PRO A 111 7.12 16.88 2.09
C PRO A 111 6.28 15.62 2.37
N THR A 112 4.97 15.79 2.41
CA THR A 112 4.02 14.72 2.73
C THR A 112 3.09 14.51 1.56
N LEU A 113 3.04 13.29 1.04
CA LEU A 113 2.20 12.89 -0.09
C LEU A 113 1.11 11.94 0.37
N ILE A 114 -0.09 12.16 -0.17
CA ILE A 114 -1.27 11.32 0.09
C ILE A 114 -1.41 10.31 -1.04
N ILE A 115 -1.38 9.03 -0.68
CA ILE A 115 -1.49 7.93 -1.62
C ILE A 115 -2.78 7.16 -1.35
N ASN A 116 -3.64 7.05 -2.37
CA ASN A 116 -4.79 6.17 -2.31
C ASN A 116 -4.43 4.82 -2.94
N TYR A 117 -4.46 3.75 -2.15
CA TYR A 117 -4.20 2.39 -2.63
C TYR A 117 -5.48 1.60 -2.94
N ASP A 118 -6.66 2.11 -2.56
CA ASP A 118 -7.93 1.40 -2.73
C ASP A 118 -8.56 1.57 -4.12
N ASP A 119 -8.18 2.60 -4.86
CA ASP A 119 -8.78 2.98 -6.14
C ASP A 119 -7.97 2.56 -7.37
N LYS A 120 -6.95 1.76 -7.20
CA LYS A 120 -6.05 1.36 -8.29
C LYS A 120 -5.52 -0.07 -8.12
N SER A 121 -5.09 -0.64 -9.23
CA SER A 121 -4.43 -1.93 -9.22
C SER A 121 -3.08 -1.86 -8.50
N TRP A 122 -2.57 -3.01 -8.07
CA TRP A 122 -1.24 -3.11 -7.49
C TRP A 122 -0.16 -2.59 -8.44
N GLN A 123 -0.28 -2.88 -9.73
CA GLN A 123 0.66 -2.41 -10.76
C GLN A 123 0.65 -0.89 -10.88
N ALA A 124 -0.53 -0.28 -10.88
CA ALA A 124 -0.67 1.18 -10.92
C ALA A 124 -0.07 1.84 -9.66
N LEU A 125 -0.28 1.24 -8.48
CA LEU A 125 0.31 1.71 -7.23
C LEU A 125 1.84 1.65 -7.27
N LEU A 126 2.43 0.54 -7.70
CA LEU A 126 3.89 0.41 -7.84
C LEU A 126 4.47 1.41 -8.83
N THR A 127 3.79 1.65 -9.94
CA THR A 127 4.20 2.66 -10.94
C THR A 127 4.22 4.05 -10.34
N GLN A 128 3.17 4.42 -9.61
CA GLN A 128 3.09 5.71 -8.91
C GLN A 128 4.21 5.85 -7.87
N LEU A 129 4.40 4.86 -7.01
CA LEU A 129 5.43 4.89 -5.97
C LEU A 129 6.84 4.90 -6.57
N GLY A 130 7.07 4.17 -7.67
CA GLY A 130 8.32 4.20 -8.42
C GLY A 130 8.64 5.60 -8.95
N GLY A 131 7.65 6.28 -9.52
CA GLY A 131 7.78 7.67 -9.98
C GLY A 131 8.10 8.65 -8.86
N ILE A 132 7.50 8.46 -7.69
CA ILE A 132 7.73 9.31 -6.51
C ILE A 132 9.14 9.11 -5.94
N THR A 133 9.57 7.86 -5.82
CA THR A 133 10.80 7.48 -5.11
C THR A 133 12.04 7.37 -6.01
N GLY A 134 11.88 7.54 -7.32
CA GLY A 134 12.96 7.35 -8.29
C GLY A 134 13.34 5.89 -8.52
N GLN A 135 12.42 4.97 -8.26
CA GLN A 135 12.59 3.52 -8.40
C GLN A 135 11.78 2.95 -9.57
N GLU A 136 11.70 3.67 -10.68
CA GLU A 136 10.89 3.30 -11.85
C GLU A 136 11.33 1.96 -12.45
N LYS A 137 12.63 1.69 -12.48
CA LYS A 137 13.18 0.42 -13.01
C LYS A 137 12.75 -0.77 -12.16
N GLN A 138 12.82 -0.64 -10.84
CA GLN A 138 12.42 -1.67 -9.89
C GLN A 138 10.92 -1.91 -9.96
N ALA A 139 10.12 -0.84 -10.06
CA ALA A 139 8.68 -0.95 -10.21
C ALA A 139 8.31 -1.70 -11.50
N THR A 140 8.91 -1.34 -12.63
CA THR A 140 8.70 -2.01 -13.92
C THR A 140 9.09 -3.49 -13.86
N ALA A 141 10.22 -3.82 -13.24
CA ALA A 141 10.69 -5.19 -13.08
C ALA A 141 9.75 -6.03 -12.23
N ARG A 142 9.26 -5.50 -11.11
CA ARG A 142 8.31 -6.18 -10.24
C ARG A 142 6.96 -6.42 -10.90
N ILE A 143 6.46 -5.43 -11.64
CA ILE A 143 5.21 -5.57 -12.40
C ILE A 143 5.35 -6.65 -13.47
N ALA A 144 6.45 -6.66 -14.23
CA ALA A 144 6.70 -7.67 -15.26
C ALA A 144 6.79 -9.09 -14.68
N GLU A 145 7.46 -9.25 -13.53
CA GLU A 145 7.56 -10.52 -12.82
C GLU A 145 6.19 -11.01 -12.35
N PHE A 146 5.39 -10.11 -11.77
CA PHE A 146 4.03 -10.41 -11.31
C PHE A 146 3.12 -10.80 -12.48
N ASP A 147 3.15 -10.05 -13.57
CA ASP A 147 2.33 -10.33 -14.76
C ASP A 147 2.68 -11.69 -15.38
N LYS A 148 3.96 -12.05 -15.39
CA LYS A 148 4.42 -13.37 -15.83
C LYS A 148 3.89 -14.50 -14.94
N GLN A 149 3.96 -14.35 -13.63
CA GLN A 149 3.42 -15.31 -12.67
C GLN A 149 1.91 -15.45 -12.82
N LEU A 150 1.21 -14.32 -12.99
CA LEU A 150 -0.23 -14.28 -13.19
C LEU A 150 -0.66 -15.01 -14.45
N ALA A 151 0.05 -14.81 -15.56
CA ALA A 151 -0.22 -15.50 -16.82
C ALA A 151 -0.05 -17.02 -16.67
N THR A 152 0.97 -17.48 -15.94
CA THR A 152 1.19 -18.89 -15.65
C THR A 152 0.04 -19.48 -14.82
N VAL A 153 -0.38 -18.80 -13.76
CA VAL A 153 -1.51 -19.23 -12.92
C VAL A 153 -2.80 -19.28 -13.75
N LYS A 154 -3.06 -18.27 -14.56
CA LYS A 154 -4.25 -18.20 -15.42
C LYS A 154 -4.34 -19.38 -16.39
N GLN A 155 -3.22 -19.81 -16.96
CA GLN A 155 -3.16 -20.98 -17.87
C GLN A 155 -3.47 -22.29 -17.16
N GLN A 156 -3.13 -22.42 -15.89
CA GLN A 156 -3.30 -23.63 -15.09
C GLN A 156 -4.65 -23.67 -14.35
N MET A 157 -5.33 -22.54 -14.25
CA MET A 157 -6.53 -22.38 -13.44
C MET A 157 -7.79 -22.74 -14.21
N LYS A 158 -8.69 -23.46 -13.53
CA LYS A 158 -10.03 -23.76 -14.02
C LYS A 158 -11.05 -22.84 -13.34
N LEU A 159 -11.66 -21.95 -14.11
CA LEU A 159 -12.63 -21.01 -13.57
C LEU A 159 -13.94 -21.71 -13.17
N PRO A 160 -14.54 -21.32 -12.03
CA PRO A 160 -15.90 -21.73 -11.69
C PRO A 160 -16.92 -21.04 -12.61
N PRO A 161 -18.20 -21.44 -12.54
CA PRO A 161 -19.25 -20.70 -13.24
C PRO A 161 -19.25 -19.20 -12.91
N GLN A 162 -19.52 -18.37 -13.93
CA GLN A 162 -19.52 -16.91 -13.80
C GLN A 162 -20.95 -16.35 -13.81
N PRO A 163 -21.21 -15.18 -13.20
CA PRO A 163 -20.28 -14.33 -12.45
C PRO A 163 -20.02 -14.84 -11.03
N VAL A 164 -18.95 -14.35 -10.39
CA VAL A 164 -18.60 -14.65 -8.99
C VAL A 164 -18.71 -13.42 -8.13
N SER A 165 -19.00 -13.62 -6.84
CA SER A 165 -18.97 -12.54 -5.85
C SER A 165 -17.68 -12.60 -5.05
N ALA A 166 -17.00 -11.46 -4.92
CA ALA A 166 -15.83 -11.32 -4.07
C ALA A 166 -16.18 -10.43 -2.88
N LEU A 167 -15.96 -10.94 -1.67
CA LEU A 167 -16.31 -10.20 -0.47
C LEU A 167 -15.28 -10.41 0.63
N VAL A 168 -15.21 -9.44 1.53
CA VAL A 168 -14.52 -9.57 2.81
C VAL A 168 -15.55 -9.63 3.94
N TYR A 169 -15.43 -10.63 4.79
CA TYR A 169 -16.27 -10.75 5.97
C TYR A 169 -15.49 -10.32 7.21
N THR A 170 -16.07 -9.37 7.95
CA THR A 170 -15.50 -8.87 9.21
C THR A 170 -16.28 -9.47 10.37
N ALA A 171 -15.71 -10.48 11.01
CA ALA A 171 -16.37 -11.24 12.08
C ALA A 171 -16.76 -10.35 13.27
N ALA A 172 -15.90 -9.41 13.65
CA ALA A 172 -16.16 -8.50 14.76
C ALA A 172 -17.36 -7.56 14.51
N ALA A 173 -17.57 -7.16 13.26
CA ALA A 173 -18.68 -6.30 12.86
C ALA A 173 -19.89 -7.08 12.34
N HIS A 174 -19.81 -8.40 12.22
CA HIS A 174 -20.82 -9.27 11.58
C HIS A 174 -21.28 -8.74 10.23
N SER A 175 -20.33 -8.21 9.44
CA SER A 175 -20.61 -7.57 8.15
C SER A 175 -19.79 -8.21 7.03
N ALA A 176 -20.39 -8.19 5.83
CA ALA A 176 -19.70 -8.57 4.59
C ALA A 176 -19.70 -7.38 3.64
N ASN A 177 -18.53 -7.07 3.09
CA ASN A 177 -18.38 -6.02 2.09
C ASN A 177 -17.98 -6.65 0.76
N LEU A 178 -18.71 -6.31 -0.30
CA LEU A 178 -18.38 -6.75 -1.65
C LEU A 178 -17.26 -5.90 -2.25
N TRP A 179 -16.30 -6.55 -2.87
CA TRP A 179 -15.33 -5.86 -3.70
C TRP A 179 -15.89 -5.67 -5.11
N THR A 180 -15.77 -4.43 -5.60
CA THR A 180 -16.14 -4.08 -6.96
C THR A 180 -14.99 -4.36 -7.93
N SER A 181 -15.30 -4.31 -9.23
CA SER A 181 -14.28 -4.43 -10.28
C SER A 181 -13.22 -3.32 -10.25
N GLU A 182 -13.48 -2.21 -9.58
CA GLU A 182 -12.55 -1.08 -9.46
C GLU A 182 -11.57 -1.23 -8.30
N SER A 183 -11.88 -2.06 -7.31
CA SER A 183 -10.97 -2.34 -6.20
C SER A 183 -9.72 -3.10 -6.68
N ALA A 184 -8.63 -3.00 -5.92
CA ALA A 184 -7.40 -3.73 -6.23
C ALA A 184 -7.64 -5.25 -6.32
N GLN A 185 -8.45 -5.78 -5.41
CA GLN A 185 -8.84 -7.20 -5.38
C GLN A 185 -9.71 -7.57 -6.58
N GLY A 186 -10.69 -6.72 -6.93
CA GLY A 186 -11.54 -6.93 -8.09
C GLY A 186 -10.76 -6.88 -9.40
N GLN A 187 -9.82 -5.96 -9.54
CA GLN A 187 -8.93 -5.88 -10.70
C GLN A 187 -8.03 -7.12 -10.81
N PHE A 188 -7.52 -7.62 -9.70
CA PHE A 188 -6.73 -8.85 -9.66
C PHE A 188 -7.54 -10.06 -10.14
N LEU A 189 -8.76 -10.21 -9.64
CA LEU A 189 -9.65 -11.29 -10.07
C LEU A 189 -10.00 -11.18 -11.55
N SER A 190 -10.25 -9.98 -12.06
CA SER A 190 -10.51 -9.74 -13.48
C SER A 190 -9.31 -10.12 -14.35
N GLN A 191 -8.10 -9.85 -13.91
CA GLN A 191 -6.86 -10.27 -14.60
C GLN A 191 -6.72 -11.80 -14.67
N LEU A 192 -7.23 -12.52 -13.67
CA LEU A 192 -7.29 -13.98 -13.66
C LEU A 192 -8.41 -14.54 -14.54
N GLY A 193 -9.30 -13.69 -15.07
CA GLY A 193 -10.40 -14.09 -15.95
C GLY A 193 -11.76 -14.23 -15.25
N PHE A 194 -11.86 -13.83 -13.98
CA PHE A 194 -13.15 -13.83 -13.27
C PHE A 194 -14.01 -12.64 -13.71
N THR A 195 -15.32 -12.88 -13.78
CA THR A 195 -16.33 -11.82 -13.93
C THR A 195 -17.02 -11.64 -12.58
N LEU A 196 -16.94 -10.43 -12.01
CA LEU A 196 -17.56 -10.15 -10.72
C LEU A 196 -19.05 -9.86 -10.87
N ALA A 197 -19.84 -10.36 -9.92
CA ALA A 197 -21.25 -10.03 -9.81
C ALA A 197 -21.42 -8.55 -9.45
N THR A 198 -22.39 -7.89 -10.07
CA THR A 198 -22.79 -6.53 -9.73
C THR A 198 -23.82 -6.53 -8.61
N LEU A 199 -23.80 -5.47 -7.78
CA LEU A 199 -24.84 -5.29 -6.77
C LEU A 199 -26.19 -4.99 -7.46
N PRO A 200 -27.30 -5.51 -6.95
CA PRO A 200 -28.61 -5.07 -7.39
C PRO A 200 -28.76 -3.58 -7.09
N GLU A 201 -29.33 -2.85 -8.04
CA GLU A 201 -29.73 -1.48 -7.80
C GLU A 201 -30.85 -1.48 -6.74
N GLY A 202 -30.58 -0.87 -5.58
CA GLY A 202 -31.50 -0.77 -4.48
C GLY A 202 -31.37 0.53 -3.73
#